data_a01aa145ac717e2f51660aaf621dcaf3
#
_entry.id   a01aa145ac717e2f51660aaf621dcaf3
#
_cell.length_a   1.000
_cell.length_b   1.000
_cell.length_c   1.000
_cell.angle_alpha   90.00
_cell.angle_beta   90.00
_cell.angle_gamma   90.00
#
_symmetry.space_group_name_H-M   'P 1'
#
loop_
_entity.id
_entity.type
_entity.pdbx_description
1 polymer ?
#
loop_
_entity_poly.entity_id
_entity_poly.type
_entity_poly.pdbx_seq_one_letter_code
_entity_poly.pdbx_strand_id
1 'polypeptide(L)'
;ISSVIMPTGAGAANGAERALEEALEQADIAREDLDAVVTTGYGRTAISDGDKSITEITCHARGAHFLDPKVRTVVDIGGQDSKVIRLNEDGSVKNFVMNDKCAAGTGRFLEMMAKTMEMSLDELSQVGLSYQEDITISSMCTVFAESEVVSLIAQNKRTDDIVHGLNKAVAAKTASLVKRVGGEEAYMMTGGVAQNKGLVKTLEERLGTSLVISEKSQLCGALGAALFATDI
;
A
#
# COMPACT_ATOMS: atom_id res chain seq x y z
N ILE A 1 -15.76 13.63 -11.22
CA ILE A 1 -14.39 13.16 -11.47
C ILE A 1 -14.35 11.67 -11.20
N SER A 2 -13.75 10.92 -12.11
CA SER A 2 -13.64 9.46 -12.08
C SER A 2 -12.34 8.98 -11.45
N SER A 3 -12.26 7.70 -11.12
CA SER A 3 -11.03 7.04 -10.71
C SER A 3 -11.09 5.55 -11.02
N VAL A 4 -9.98 4.96 -11.43
CA VAL A 4 -9.89 3.57 -11.86
C VAL A 4 -8.72 2.86 -11.17
N ILE A 5 -8.92 1.62 -10.82
CA ILE A 5 -7.88 0.69 -10.36
C ILE A 5 -7.93 -0.53 -11.26
N MET A 6 -6.83 -0.83 -11.93
CA MET A 6 -6.75 -2.00 -12.79
C MET A 6 -5.36 -2.64 -12.75
N PRO A 7 -5.23 -3.92 -13.13
CA PRO A 7 -3.93 -4.57 -13.24
C PRO A 7 -3.06 -3.89 -14.29
N THR A 8 -1.80 -3.57 -13.92
CA THR A 8 -0.83 -2.93 -14.81
C THR A 8 -0.52 -3.80 -16.05
N GLY A 9 -0.54 -5.12 -15.90
CA GLY A 9 -0.15 -6.04 -16.96
C GLY A 9 1.37 -6.05 -17.21
N ALA A 10 1.76 -6.39 -18.42
CA ALA A 10 3.16 -6.61 -18.80
C ALA A 10 3.97 -5.32 -19.05
N GLY A 11 3.33 -4.16 -19.13
CA GLY A 11 4.00 -2.89 -19.40
C GLY A 11 3.33 -1.70 -18.74
N ALA A 12 4.13 -0.86 -18.06
CA ALA A 12 3.62 0.30 -17.32
C ALA A 12 2.90 1.31 -18.22
N ALA A 13 3.44 1.61 -19.41
CA ALA A 13 2.83 2.55 -20.34
C ALA A 13 1.45 2.08 -20.82
N ASN A 14 1.33 0.82 -21.24
CA ASN A 14 0.06 0.26 -21.69
C ASN A 14 -0.96 0.16 -20.54
N GLY A 15 -0.51 -0.13 -19.31
CA GLY A 15 -1.37 -0.16 -18.15
C GLY A 15 -1.90 1.23 -17.80
N ALA A 16 -1.05 2.25 -17.89
CA ALA A 16 -1.43 3.63 -17.64
C ALA A 16 -2.40 4.16 -18.70
N GLU A 17 -2.16 3.86 -19.98
CA GLU A 17 -3.03 4.25 -21.09
C GLU A 17 -4.44 3.68 -20.91
N ARG A 18 -4.56 2.37 -20.69
CA ARG A 18 -5.87 1.73 -20.42
C ARG A 18 -6.58 2.33 -19.22
N ALA A 19 -5.84 2.65 -18.14
CA ALA A 19 -6.43 3.25 -16.97
C ALA A 19 -6.92 4.69 -17.24
N LEU A 20 -6.18 5.44 -18.05
CA LEU A 20 -6.58 6.78 -18.46
C LEU A 20 -7.85 6.73 -19.36
N GLU A 21 -7.85 5.87 -20.38
CA GLU A 21 -9.01 5.68 -21.26
C GLU A 21 -10.27 5.32 -20.48
N GLU A 22 -10.19 4.33 -19.60
CA GLU A 22 -11.29 3.90 -18.74
C GLU A 22 -11.77 5.02 -17.80
N ALA A 23 -10.85 5.81 -17.23
CA ALA A 23 -11.21 6.93 -16.36
C ALA A 23 -11.90 8.06 -17.14
N LEU A 24 -11.47 8.34 -18.36
CA LEU A 24 -12.09 9.33 -19.24
C LEU A 24 -13.49 8.90 -19.68
N GLU A 25 -13.65 7.62 -20.05
CA GLU A 25 -14.94 7.06 -20.42
C GLU A 25 -15.95 7.15 -19.25
N GLN A 26 -15.51 6.79 -18.02
CA GLN A 26 -16.35 6.92 -16.83
C GLN A 26 -16.75 8.36 -16.51
N ALA A 27 -15.92 9.33 -16.88
CA ALA A 27 -16.15 10.76 -16.64
C ALA A 27 -16.94 11.42 -17.78
N ASP A 28 -17.12 10.74 -18.92
CA ASP A 28 -17.66 11.33 -20.16
C ASP A 28 -16.86 12.57 -20.62
N ILE A 29 -15.52 12.46 -20.57
CA ILE A 29 -14.56 13.53 -20.94
C ILE A 29 -13.68 13.03 -22.06
N ALA A 30 -13.44 13.88 -23.09
CA ALA A 30 -12.49 13.59 -24.15
C ALA A 30 -11.05 13.86 -23.68
N ARG A 31 -10.08 13.17 -24.30
CA ARG A 31 -8.65 13.30 -23.92
C ARG A 31 -8.12 14.72 -24.15
N GLU A 32 -8.57 15.37 -25.19
CA GLU A 32 -8.22 16.76 -25.56
C GLU A 32 -8.78 17.81 -24.60
N ASP A 33 -9.72 17.43 -23.73
CA ASP A 33 -10.27 18.29 -22.68
C ASP A 33 -9.45 18.24 -21.37
N LEU A 34 -8.37 17.42 -21.34
CA LEU A 34 -7.47 17.40 -20.18
C LEU A 34 -6.50 18.58 -20.24
N ASP A 35 -6.49 19.41 -19.20
CA ASP A 35 -5.56 20.54 -19.08
C ASP A 35 -4.12 20.07 -18.82
N ALA A 36 -3.94 19.02 -18.01
CA ALA A 36 -2.63 18.47 -17.67
C ALA A 36 -2.71 17.01 -17.18
N VAL A 37 -1.62 16.27 -17.43
CA VAL A 37 -1.43 14.88 -16.99
C VAL A 37 -0.16 14.75 -16.16
N VAL A 38 -0.29 14.31 -14.90
CA VAL A 38 0.86 14.03 -14.02
C VAL A 38 1.01 12.54 -13.81
N THR A 39 2.20 12.02 -14.10
CA THR A 39 2.56 10.62 -13.94
C THR A 39 3.32 10.37 -12.64
N THR A 40 3.09 9.22 -11.99
CA THR A 40 3.77 8.83 -10.74
C THR A 40 4.03 7.32 -10.68
N GLY A 41 4.73 6.86 -9.66
CA GLY A 41 5.10 5.46 -9.46
C GLY A 41 6.35 5.04 -10.23
N TYR A 42 6.65 3.73 -10.22
CA TYR A 42 7.84 3.19 -10.88
C TYR A 42 7.81 3.35 -12.41
N GLY A 43 6.62 3.34 -13.00
CA GLY A 43 6.43 3.47 -14.43
C GLY A 43 6.36 4.90 -14.94
N ARG A 44 6.42 5.92 -14.08
CA ARG A 44 6.15 7.33 -14.45
C ARG A 44 6.97 7.87 -15.61
N THR A 45 8.21 7.41 -15.76
CA THR A 45 9.12 7.86 -16.85
C THR A 45 8.93 7.10 -18.15
N ALA A 46 8.18 6.00 -18.13
CA ALA A 46 7.86 5.23 -19.34
C ALA A 46 6.57 5.71 -20.02
N ILE A 47 5.86 6.66 -19.41
CA ILE A 47 4.61 7.23 -19.93
C ILE A 47 4.98 8.53 -20.65
N SER A 48 4.90 8.52 -21.99
CA SER A 48 5.35 9.64 -22.85
C SER A 48 4.43 10.85 -22.81
N ASP A 49 3.14 10.63 -22.53
CA ASP A 49 2.08 11.62 -22.67
C ASP A 49 1.77 12.38 -21.38
N GLY A 50 2.68 12.30 -20.40
CA GLY A 50 2.57 13.07 -19.16
C GLY A 50 3.30 14.41 -19.25
N ASP A 51 2.63 15.50 -18.88
CA ASP A 51 3.24 16.84 -18.81
C ASP A 51 4.30 16.93 -17.72
N LYS A 52 4.12 16.16 -16.63
CA LYS A 52 5.06 16.13 -15.51
C LYS A 52 5.14 14.77 -14.86
N SER A 53 6.34 14.35 -14.50
CA SER A 53 6.60 13.15 -13.71
C SER A 53 6.99 13.53 -12.28
N ILE A 54 6.21 13.04 -11.30
CA ILE A 54 6.45 13.32 -9.88
C ILE A 54 6.63 12.00 -9.12
N THR A 55 7.51 11.97 -8.13
CA THR A 55 7.76 10.74 -7.36
C THR A 55 6.53 10.32 -6.56
N GLU A 56 6.33 9.02 -6.41
CA GLU A 56 5.22 8.52 -5.60
C GLU A 56 5.29 8.97 -4.13
N ILE A 57 6.48 9.20 -3.58
CA ILE A 57 6.66 9.73 -2.22
C ILE A 57 5.96 11.08 -2.10
N THR A 58 6.22 11.97 -3.05
CA THR A 58 5.64 13.32 -3.08
C THR A 58 4.13 13.27 -3.34
N CYS A 59 3.69 12.40 -4.25
CA CYS A 59 2.28 12.25 -4.57
C CYS A 59 1.49 11.66 -3.39
N HIS A 60 1.99 10.61 -2.71
CA HIS A 60 1.35 10.08 -1.50
C HIS A 60 1.26 11.12 -0.39
N ALA A 61 2.30 11.95 -0.20
CA ALA A 61 2.30 13.04 0.77
C ALA A 61 1.16 14.03 0.48
N ARG A 62 1.07 14.51 -0.76
CA ARG A 62 0.03 15.47 -1.20
C ARG A 62 -1.37 14.87 -1.09
N GLY A 63 -1.55 13.63 -1.55
CA GLY A 63 -2.85 12.94 -1.50
C GLY A 63 -3.31 12.66 -0.08
N ALA A 64 -2.42 12.19 0.79
CA ALA A 64 -2.74 11.92 2.20
C ALA A 64 -3.10 13.20 2.96
N HIS A 65 -2.34 14.27 2.78
CA HIS A 65 -2.63 15.57 3.41
C HIS A 65 -3.95 16.17 2.91
N PHE A 66 -4.31 15.98 1.65
CA PHE A 66 -5.61 16.39 1.11
C PHE A 66 -6.76 15.59 1.71
N LEU A 67 -6.58 14.28 1.91
CA LEU A 67 -7.59 13.41 2.52
C LEU A 67 -7.80 13.71 4.01
N ASP A 68 -6.73 14.00 4.74
CA ASP A 68 -6.77 14.42 6.13
C ASP A 68 -5.56 15.35 6.44
N PRO A 69 -5.77 16.67 6.59
CA PRO A 69 -4.71 17.64 6.89
C PRO A 69 -4.00 17.42 8.24
N LYS A 70 -4.55 16.58 9.12
CA LYS A 70 -3.93 16.25 10.41
C LYS A 70 -2.87 15.17 10.30
N VAL A 71 -2.82 14.44 9.20
CA VAL A 71 -1.84 13.36 8.99
C VAL A 71 -0.42 13.91 9.05
N ARG A 72 0.44 13.22 9.81
CA ARG A 72 1.87 13.51 9.95
C ARG A 72 2.74 12.35 9.49
N THR A 73 2.17 11.15 9.43
CA THR A 73 2.88 9.96 8.95
C THR A 73 1.99 9.14 8.02
N VAL A 74 2.47 8.91 6.80
CA VAL A 74 1.83 8.01 5.84
C VAL A 74 2.57 6.68 5.86
N VAL A 75 1.84 5.60 6.07
CA VAL A 75 2.32 4.22 5.96
C VAL A 75 1.75 3.65 4.68
N ASP A 76 2.55 3.60 3.63
CA ASP A 76 2.13 3.06 2.35
C ASP A 76 2.66 1.63 2.18
N ILE A 77 1.76 0.67 1.99
CA ILE A 77 2.12 -0.71 1.68
C ILE A 77 1.49 -1.09 0.35
N GLY A 78 2.34 -1.04 -0.67
CA GLY A 78 2.00 -1.40 -2.04
C GLY A 78 2.19 -2.89 -2.33
N GLY A 79 2.04 -3.26 -3.60
CA GLY A 79 2.25 -4.63 -4.06
C GLY A 79 3.72 -5.05 -4.00
N GLN A 80 4.66 -4.19 -4.34
CA GLN A 80 6.08 -4.54 -4.48
C GLN A 80 7.01 -3.85 -3.48
N ASP A 81 6.55 -2.79 -2.85
CA ASP A 81 7.31 -2.01 -1.88
C ASP A 81 6.45 -1.63 -0.68
N SER A 82 7.10 -1.15 0.34
CA SER A 82 6.48 -0.46 1.45
C SER A 82 7.29 0.76 1.83
N LYS A 83 6.62 1.84 2.16
CA LYS A 83 7.27 3.10 2.53
C LYS A 83 6.55 3.78 3.69
N VAL A 84 7.32 4.52 4.48
CA VAL A 84 6.78 5.39 5.51
C VAL A 84 7.28 6.79 5.24
N ILE A 85 6.35 7.73 5.12
CA ILE A 85 6.61 9.12 4.77
C ILE A 85 6.18 9.99 5.94
N ARG A 86 7.10 10.78 6.48
CA ARG A 86 6.80 11.79 7.49
C ARG A 86 6.54 13.13 6.82
N LEU A 87 5.47 13.82 7.24
CA LEU A 87 5.02 15.08 6.68
C LEU A 87 5.33 16.24 7.62
N ASN A 88 5.53 17.41 7.05
CA ASN A 88 5.42 18.70 7.72
C ASN A 88 3.94 19.07 7.90
N GLU A 89 3.66 20.14 8.62
CA GLU A 89 2.30 20.65 8.84
C GLU A 89 1.60 21.07 7.56
N ASP A 90 2.36 21.52 6.58
CA ASP A 90 1.87 21.92 5.24
C ASP A 90 1.69 20.74 4.27
N GLY A 91 1.89 19.50 4.73
CA GLY A 91 1.79 18.29 3.91
C GLY A 91 3.01 18.01 3.05
N SER A 92 4.05 18.83 3.09
CA SER A 92 5.31 18.56 2.38
C SER A 92 6.07 17.40 3.05
N VAL A 93 6.89 16.69 2.26
CA VAL A 93 7.70 15.56 2.76
C VAL A 93 8.81 16.09 3.67
N LYS A 94 8.82 15.67 4.92
CA LYS A 94 9.88 15.93 5.87
C LYS A 94 11.01 14.91 5.80
N ASN A 95 10.64 13.65 5.75
CA ASN A 95 11.56 12.51 5.67
C ASN A 95 10.81 11.27 5.16
N PHE A 96 11.51 10.28 4.64
CA PHE A 96 10.91 9.00 4.29
C PHE A 96 11.92 7.86 4.39
N VAL A 97 11.40 6.67 4.54
CA VAL A 97 12.14 5.40 4.40
C VAL A 97 11.31 4.43 3.60
N MET A 98 11.97 3.58 2.83
CA MET A 98 11.27 2.57 2.03
C MET A 98 11.98 1.22 2.06
N ASN A 99 11.22 0.19 1.74
CA ASN A 99 11.66 -1.16 1.46
C ASN A 99 11.20 -1.51 0.04
N ASP A 100 12.09 -1.36 -0.92
CA ASP A 100 11.86 -1.57 -2.36
C ASP A 100 12.59 -2.78 -2.94
N LYS A 101 13.35 -3.50 -2.11
CA LYS A 101 14.23 -4.61 -2.53
C LYS A 101 13.84 -5.96 -1.97
N CYS A 102 12.86 -6.00 -1.07
CA CYS A 102 12.48 -7.22 -0.39
C CYS A 102 10.96 -7.32 -0.32
N ALA A 103 10.40 -8.41 -0.85
CA ALA A 103 8.95 -8.65 -0.83
C ALA A 103 8.38 -8.77 0.59
N ALA A 104 9.20 -9.16 1.58
CA ALA A 104 8.78 -9.23 2.97
C ALA A 104 8.27 -7.86 3.47
N GLY A 105 7.02 -7.83 3.94
CA GLY A 105 6.36 -6.60 4.36
C GLY A 105 5.68 -5.81 3.23
N THR A 106 5.36 -6.46 2.11
CA THR A 106 4.64 -5.89 0.97
C THR A 106 3.42 -6.74 0.60
N GLY A 107 2.56 -6.24 -0.28
CA GLY A 107 1.41 -6.99 -0.79
C GLY A 107 1.82 -8.31 -1.46
N ARG A 108 2.96 -8.34 -2.15
CA ARG A 108 3.49 -9.56 -2.80
C ARG A 108 3.77 -10.69 -1.80
N PHE A 109 4.21 -10.36 -0.59
CA PHE A 109 4.35 -11.34 0.49
C PHE A 109 3.00 -11.95 0.86
N LEU A 110 1.97 -11.10 1.04
CA LEU A 110 0.62 -11.56 1.38
C LEU A 110 -0.02 -12.37 0.25
N GLU A 111 0.17 -11.95 -1.02
CA GLU A 111 -0.30 -12.71 -2.20
C GLU A 111 0.31 -14.12 -2.25
N MET A 112 1.61 -14.25 -1.98
CA MET A 112 2.27 -15.56 -1.98
C MET A 112 1.74 -16.42 -0.84
N MET A 113 1.59 -15.87 0.36
CA MET A 113 1.05 -16.64 1.51
C MET A 113 -0.41 -17.04 1.30
N ALA A 114 -1.24 -16.16 0.74
CA ALA A 114 -2.61 -16.48 0.37
C ALA A 114 -2.67 -17.65 -0.62
N LYS A 115 -1.82 -17.62 -1.65
CA LYS A 115 -1.71 -18.72 -2.62
C LYS A 115 -1.26 -20.02 -1.98
N THR A 116 -0.24 -20.00 -1.11
CA THR A 116 0.25 -21.17 -0.37
C THR A 116 -0.80 -21.79 0.53
N MET A 117 -1.70 -20.96 1.07
CA MET A 117 -2.81 -21.37 1.95
C MET A 117 -4.12 -21.60 1.18
N GLU A 118 -4.09 -21.55 -0.15
CA GLU A 118 -5.24 -21.76 -1.05
C GLU A 118 -6.44 -20.86 -0.73
N MET A 119 -6.18 -19.58 -0.42
CA MET A 119 -7.20 -18.58 -0.09
C MET A 119 -7.04 -17.28 -0.90
N SER A 120 -8.10 -16.51 -0.98
CA SER A 120 -8.07 -15.15 -1.54
C SER A 120 -7.45 -14.15 -0.55
N LEU A 121 -7.05 -12.97 -1.05
CA LEU A 121 -6.59 -11.89 -0.18
C LEU A 121 -7.69 -11.38 0.76
N ASP A 122 -8.94 -11.41 0.33
CA ASP A 122 -10.09 -11.01 1.14
C ASP A 122 -10.31 -12.00 2.31
N GLU A 123 -10.24 -13.31 2.05
CA GLU A 123 -10.30 -14.33 3.10
C GLU A 123 -9.14 -14.19 4.08
N LEU A 124 -7.90 -14.01 3.58
CA LEU A 124 -6.72 -13.78 4.41
C LEU A 124 -6.88 -12.53 5.29
N SER A 125 -7.51 -11.47 4.76
CA SER A 125 -7.79 -10.24 5.51
C SER A 125 -8.70 -10.46 6.72
N GLN A 126 -9.66 -11.38 6.63
CA GLN A 126 -10.67 -11.60 7.67
C GLN A 126 -10.25 -12.69 8.67
N VAL A 127 -9.65 -13.77 8.17
CA VAL A 127 -9.36 -14.98 8.96
C VAL A 127 -8.44 -14.67 10.14
N GLY A 128 -7.40 -13.87 9.98
CA GLY A 128 -6.44 -13.54 11.05
C GLY A 128 -7.01 -12.70 12.22
N LEU A 129 -8.28 -12.28 12.13
CA LEU A 129 -8.94 -11.54 13.21
C LEU A 129 -9.44 -12.45 14.35
N SER A 130 -9.57 -13.76 14.13
CA SER A 130 -10.20 -14.73 15.02
C SER A 130 -9.21 -15.71 15.63
N TYR A 131 -7.93 -15.35 15.71
CA TYR A 131 -6.86 -16.22 16.21
C TYR A 131 -7.07 -16.62 17.68
N GLN A 132 -6.54 -17.80 18.05
CA GLN A 132 -6.58 -18.35 19.41
C GLN A 132 -5.17 -18.59 19.97
N GLU A 133 -4.22 -18.99 19.12
CA GLU A 133 -2.81 -19.19 19.49
C GLU A 133 -1.96 -18.06 18.86
N ASP A 134 -1.11 -17.45 19.67
CA ASP A 134 -0.19 -16.41 19.20
C ASP A 134 1.04 -17.01 18.50
N ILE A 135 0.87 -17.48 17.26
CA ILE A 135 1.96 -18.01 16.44
C ILE A 135 2.89 -16.87 16.01
N THR A 136 4.18 -17.17 15.97
CA THR A 136 5.20 -16.28 15.43
C THR A 136 5.81 -16.90 14.19
N ILE A 137 5.73 -16.20 13.04
CA ILE A 137 6.50 -16.53 11.85
C ILE A 137 7.90 -15.94 12.02
N SER A 138 8.91 -16.81 12.11
CA SER A 138 10.27 -16.44 12.49
C SER A 138 11.03 -15.82 11.32
N SER A 139 10.75 -16.27 10.11
CA SER A 139 11.47 -15.85 8.92
C SER A 139 10.83 -14.61 8.27
N MET A 140 11.69 -13.61 8.03
CA MET A 140 11.30 -12.42 7.26
C MET A 140 11.48 -12.61 5.75
N CYS A 141 12.27 -13.60 5.32
CA CYS A 141 12.43 -13.92 3.89
C CYS A 141 11.21 -14.71 3.41
N THR A 142 10.58 -14.26 2.34
CA THR A 142 9.35 -14.84 1.81
C THR A 142 9.46 -16.35 1.55
N VAL A 143 10.58 -16.82 1.00
CA VAL A 143 10.81 -18.25 0.71
C VAL A 143 10.86 -19.09 1.99
N PHE A 144 11.53 -18.60 3.02
CA PHE A 144 11.60 -19.33 4.30
C PHE A 144 10.28 -19.21 5.08
N ALA A 145 9.60 -18.08 5.02
CA ALA A 145 8.28 -17.91 5.62
C ALA A 145 7.26 -18.86 4.99
N GLU A 146 7.30 -19.05 3.66
CA GLU A 146 6.47 -20.03 2.97
C GLU A 146 6.71 -21.46 3.48
N SER A 147 7.97 -21.87 3.59
CA SER A 147 8.32 -23.19 4.16
C SER A 147 7.84 -23.36 5.60
N GLU A 148 7.90 -22.30 6.41
CA GLU A 148 7.40 -22.29 7.79
C GLU A 148 5.88 -22.43 7.83
N VAL A 149 5.15 -21.70 6.97
CA VAL A 149 3.70 -21.82 6.82
C VAL A 149 3.28 -23.24 6.42
N VAL A 150 3.94 -23.84 5.41
CA VAL A 150 3.70 -25.23 5.01
C VAL A 150 3.92 -26.20 6.17
N SER A 151 4.96 -25.99 6.98
CA SER A 151 5.23 -26.82 8.17
C SER A 151 4.15 -26.66 9.23
N LEU A 152 3.64 -25.45 9.45
CA LEU A 152 2.55 -25.20 10.41
C LEU A 152 1.23 -25.84 9.96
N ILE A 153 0.93 -25.79 8.65
CA ILE A 153 -0.22 -26.48 8.06
C ILE A 153 -0.10 -27.99 8.26
N ALA A 154 1.09 -28.57 7.99
CA ALA A 154 1.34 -30.00 8.21
C ALA A 154 1.22 -30.43 9.69
N GLN A 155 1.43 -29.51 10.63
CA GLN A 155 1.22 -29.71 12.08
C GLN A 155 -0.23 -29.50 12.49
N ASN A 156 -1.15 -29.33 11.56
CA ASN A 156 -2.57 -29.03 11.80
C ASN A 156 -2.81 -27.76 12.66
N LYS A 157 -1.92 -26.77 12.57
CA LYS A 157 -2.16 -25.46 13.17
C LYS A 157 -3.35 -24.78 12.47
N ARG A 158 -4.13 -24.03 13.23
CA ARG A 158 -5.31 -23.32 12.71
C ARG A 158 -4.89 -22.25 11.71
N THR A 159 -5.67 -22.13 10.65
CA THR A 159 -5.44 -21.14 9.59
C THR A 159 -5.42 -19.70 10.11
N ASP A 160 -6.35 -19.37 11.03
CA ASP A 160 -6.45 -18.04 11.64
C ASP A 160 -5.21 -17.68 12.49
N ASP A 161 -4.64 -18.65 13.23
CA ASP A 161 -3.41 -18.46 13.98
C ASP A 161 -2.20 -18.22 13.07
N ILE A 162 -2.10 -18.96 11.96
CA ILE A 162 -1.03 -18.79 10.97
C ILE A 162 -1.15 -17.41 10.31
N VAL A 163 -2.33 -17.02 9.87
CA VAL A 163 -2.57 -15.70 9.23
C VAL A 163 -2.30 -14.56 10.20
N HIS A 164 -2.68 -14.70 11.48
CA HIS A 164 -2.30 -13.72 12.49
C HIS A 164 -0.78 -13.59 12.63
N GLY A 165 -0.05 -14.70 12.64
CA GLY A 165 1.42 -14.72 12.66
C GLY A 165 2.04 -14.01 11.45
N LEU A 166 1.46 -14.18 10.24
CA LEU A 166 1.86 -13.46 9.03
C LEU A 166 1.63 -11.94 9.17
N ASN A 167 0.46 -11.53 9.67
CA ASN A 167 0.15 -10.13 9.92
C ASN A 167 1.14 -9.51 10.92
N LYS A 168 1.49 -10.22 11.98
CA LYS A 168 2.51 -9.79 12.97
C LYS A 168 3.88 -9.58 12.31
N ALA A 169 4.29 -10.47 11.41
CA ALA A 169 5.56 -10.34 10.71
C ALA A 169 5.61 -9.08 9.83
N VAL A 170 4.55 -8.81 9.06
CA VAL A 170 4.43 -7.59 8.24
C VAL A 170 4.36 -6.34 9.12
N ALA A 171 3.53 -6.36 10.17
CA ALA A 171 3.39 -5.24 11.11
C ALA A 171 4.73 -4.91 11.82
N ALA A 172 5.53 -5.93 12.17
CA ALA A 172 6.84 -5.74 12.76
C ALA A 172 7.81 -5.03 11.82
N LYS A 173 7.82 -5.43 10.54
CA LYS A 173 8.63 -4.78 9.51
C LYS A 173 8.21 -3.33 9.31
N THR A 174 6.92 -3.08 9.18
CA THR A 174 6.35 -1.74 8.99
C THR A 174 6.63 -0.84 10.19
N ALA A 175 6.43 -1.31 11.42
CA ALA A 175 6.74 -0.55 12.64
C ALA A 175 8.24 -0.19 12.74
N SER A 176 9.13 -1.06 12.23
CA SER A 176 10.56 -0.74 12.14
C SER A 176 10.82 0.44 11.19
N LEU A 177 10.11 0.53 10.05
CA LEU A 177 10.20 1.68 9.15
C LEU A 177 9.64 2.95 9.81
N VAL A 178 8.49 2.85 10.50
CA VAL A 178 7.89 3.96 11.27
C VAL A 178 8.89 4.51 12.30
N LYS A 179 9.54 3.62 13.06
CA LYS A 179 10.57 4.03 14.03
C LYS A 179 11.75 4.71 13.36
N ARG A 180 12.22 4.20 12.23
CA ARG A 180 13.38 4.76 11.50
C ARG A 180 13.11 6.15 10.94
N VAL A 181 11.89 6.44 10.49
CA VAL A 181 11.56 7.77 9.96
C VAL A 181 11.25 8.78 11.07
N GLY A 182 11.05 8.29 12.30
CA GLY A 182 10.58 9.08 13.43
C GLY A 182 9.12 9.46 13.26
N GLY A 183 8.25 8.44 13.03
CA GLY A 183 6.82 8.67 12.80
C GLY A 183 6.13 9.41 13.93
N GLU A 184 5.19 10.28 13.58
CA GLU A 184 4.34 11.09 14.47
C GLU A 184 2.86 10.88 14.14
N GLU A 185 1.98 11.02 15.15
CA GLU A 185 0.53 11.05 14.96
C GLU A 185 0.08 12.33 14.21
N ALA A 186 -0.99 12.27 13.41
CA ALA A 186 -1.82 11.12 13.11
C ALA A 186 -1.19 10.29 11.98
N TYR A 187 -1.47 8.98 12.01
CA TYR A 187 -1.01 8.04 10.99
C TYR A 187 -2.12 7.76 9.99
N MET A 188 -1.80 7.71 8.70
CA MET A 188 -2.69 7.22 7.63
C MET A 188 -2.04 6.03 6.93
N MET A 189 -2.79 4.97 6.71
CA MET A 189 -2.32 3.85 5.89
C MET A 189 -2.88 3.95 4.47
N THR A 190 -2.01 3.79 3.48
CA THR A 190 -2.31 3.83 2.05
C THR A 190 -1.78 2.59 1.32
N GLY A 191 -2.05 2.50 0.03
CA GLY A 191 -1.75 1.32 -0.79
C GLY A 191 -2.83 0.25 -0.72
N GLY A 192 -2.73 -0.77 -1.56
CA GLY A 192 -3.71 -1.85 -1.63
C GLY A 192 -3.84 -2.66 -0.34
N VAL A 193 -2.75 -2.77 0.41
CA VAL A 193 -2.70 -3.53 1.67
C VAL A 193 -3.46 -2.83 2.81
N ALA A 194 -3.80 -1.55 2.69
CA ALA A 194 -4.67 -0.84 3.63
C ALA A 194 -6.09 -1.43 3.71
N GLN A 195 -6.48 -2.26 2.75
CA GLN A 195 -7.75 -3.00 2.76
C GLN A 195 -7.69 -4.27 3.62
N ASN A 196 -6.50 -4.74 4.01
CA ASN A 196 -6.34 -5.92 4.87
C ASN A 196 -6.62 -5.57 6.34
N LYS A 197 -7.85 -5.85 6.79
CA LYS A 197 -8.33 -5.52 8.15
C LYS A 197 -7.52 -6.18 9.25
N GLY A 198 -7.10 -7.44 9.05
CA GLY A 198 -6.29 -8.18 10.01
C GLY A 198 -4.92 -7.52 10.21
N LEU A 199 -4.28 -7.12 9.12
CA LEU A 199 -2.99 -6.42 9.19
C LEU A 199 -3.13 -5.01 9.77
N VAL A 200 -4.15 -4.25 9.36
CA VAL A 200 -4.42 -2.91 9.92
C VAL A 200 -4.52 -3.00 11.43
N LYS A 201 -5.39 -3.88 11.95
CA LYS A 201 -5.56 -4.09 13.39
C LYS A 201 -4.24 -4.47 14.10
N THR A 202 -3.51 -5.42 13.54
CA THR A 202 -2.22 -5.86 14.11
C THR A 202 -1.17 -4.73 14.12
N LEU A 203 -1.18 -3.88 13.09
CA LEU A 203 -0.28 -2.73 13.02
C LEU A 203 -0.68 -1.63 14.02
N GLU A 204 -1.98 -1.35 14.18
CA GLU A 204 -2.50 -0.43 15.20
C GLU A 204 -2.10 -0.86 16.62
N GLU A 205 -2.30 -2.13 16.95
CA GLU A 205 -1.89 -2.72 18.23
C GLU A 205 -0.38 -2.56 18.46
N ARG A 206 0.42 -2.76 17.42
CA ARG A 206 1.88 -2.65 17.50
C ARG A 206 2.38 -1.22 17.60
N LEU A 207 1.71 -0.27 16.98
CA LEU A 207 2.05 1.17 17.04
C LEU A 207 1.47 1.84 18.30
N GLY A 208 0.45 1.23 18.92
CA GLY A 208 -0.28 1.78 20.07
C GLY A 208 -1.18 2.96 19.68
N THR A 209 -1.59 3.06 18.42
CA THR A 209 -2.42 4.16 17.90
C THR A 209 -3.29 3.68 16.74
N SER A 210 -4.37 4.40 16.45
CA SER A 210 -5.25 4.09 15.33
C SER A 210 -4.67 4.63 14.01
N LEU A 211 -4.99 3.93 12.92
CA LEU A 211 -4.64 4.33 11.57
C LEU A 211 -5.87 4.91 10.86
N VAL A 212 -5.72 6.05 10.22
CA VAL A 212 -6.72 6.58 9.30
C VAL A 212 -6.68 5.75 8.03
N ILE A 213 -7.80 5.12 7.68
CA ILE A 213 -7.98 4.35 6.45
C ILE A 213 -9.04 5.06 5.61
N SER A 214 -8.63 5.65 4.50
CA SER A 214 -9.54 6.27 3.55
C SER A 214 -10.08 5.22 2.56
N GLU A 215 -11.30 5.37 2.10
CA GLU A 215 -11.83 4.61 0.95
C GLU A 215 -10.96 4.79 -0.31
N LYS A 216 -10.23 5.91 -0.39
CA LYS A 216 -9.26 6.23 -1.45
C LYS A 216 -7.83 5.83 -1.12
N SER A 217 -7.60 4.98 -0.11
CA SER A 217 -6.25 4.58 0.33
C SER A 217 -5.38 4.02 -0.81
N GLN A 218 -5.96 3.20 -1.68
CA GLN A 218 -5.27 2.63 -2.83
C GLN A 218 -5.03 3.65 -3.96
N LEU A 219 -5.83 4.71 -4.02
CA LEU A 219 -5.75 5.79 -5.00
C LEU A 219 -4.92 6.98 -4.53
N CYS A 220 -4.39 6.96 -3.31
CA CYS A 220 -3.75 8.11 -2.67
C CYS A 220 -2.62 8.71 -3.52
N GLY A 221 -1.77 7.88 -4.13
CA GLY A 221 -0.71 8.34 -5.04
C GLY A 221 -1.25 9.00 -6.30
N ALA A 222 -2.27 8.41 -6.94
CA ALA A 222 -2.92 8.97 -8.13
C ALA A 222 -3.66 10.28 -7.80
N LEU A 223 -4.33 10.33 -6.67
CA LEU A 223 -4.98 11.55 -6.17
C LEU A 223 -3.95 12.69 -5.99
N GLY A 224 -2.81 12.38 -5.36
CA GLY A 224 -1.73 13.36 -5.21
C GLY A 224 -1.17 13.82 -6.54
N ALA A 225 -1.01 12.94 -7.52
CA ALA A 225 -0.60 13.30 -8.88
C ALA A 225 -1.63 14.24 -9.54
N ALA A 226 -2.92 13.92 -9.44
CA ALA A 226 -4.00 14.76 -9.96
C ALA A 226 -4.03 16.14 -9.31
N LEU A 227 -3.78 16.23 -8.00
CA LEU A 227 -3.67 17.53 -7.29
C LEU A 227 -2.45 18.35 -7.76
N PHE A 228 -1.37 17.70 -8.19
CA PHE A 228 -0.24 18.40 -8.80
C PHE A 228 -0.52 18.83 -10.24
N ALA A 229 -1.42 18.14 -10.95
CA ALA A 229 -1.83 18.58 -12.28
C ALA A 229 -2.59 19.92 -12.23
N THR A 230 -3.30 20.22 -11.15
CA THR A 230 -3.96 21.52 -10.97
C THR A 230 -3.00 22.68 -10.69
N ASP A 231 -1.73 22.40 -10.45
CA ASP A 231 -0.68 23.40 -10.19
C ASP A 231 0.13 23.73 -11.48
N ILE A 232 -0.20 23.12 -12.64
CA ILE A 232 0.45 23.33 -13.94
C ILE A 232 -0.34 24.31 -14.80
#